data_638fd127f4f6bf8f80a9c91edb9bdf1c
#
_entry.id   638fd127f4f6bf8f80a9c91edb9bdf1c
#
_cell.length_a   1.000
_cell.length_b   1.000
_cell.length_c   1.000
_cell.angle_alpha   90.00
_cell.angle_beta   90.00
_cell.angle_gamma   90.00
#
_symmetry.space_group_name_H-M   'P 1'
#
loop_
_entity.id
_entity.type
_entity.pdbx_description
1 polymer ?
#
loop_
_entity_poly.entity_id
_entity_poly.type
_entity_poly.pdbx_seq_one_letter_code
_entity_poly.pdbx_strand_id
1 'polypeptide(L)'
;MAQEISVDELADRIAQNAYVLDVREDWEIQTASVKPDGFELLHIPMGQLVQRLSELDPQRPLGCLCHHGGRSMQVANYLASNGFQRVANIAGGINAWSMQLDASIPRY
;
A
#
# COMPACT_ATOMS: atom_id res chain seq x y z
N MET A 1 14.65 -2.97 7.75
CA MET A 1 13.54 -3.67 7.08
C MET A 1 12.21 -3.03 7.42
N ALA A 2 11.31 -2.97 6.44
CA ALA A 2 9.98 -2.44 6.68
C ALA A 2 9.16 -3.39 7.57
N GLN A 3 8.26 -2.82 8.34
CA GLN A 3 7.29 -3.55 9.13
C GLN A 3 6.22 -4.14 8.21
N GLU A 4 5.66 -5.28 8.61
CA GLU A 4 4.47 -5.84 7.95
C GLU A 4 3.27 -5.71 8.88
N ILE A 5 2.14 -5.26 8.35
CA ILE A 5 0.89 -5.12 9.10
C ILE A 5 -0.23 -5.87 8.39
N SER A 6 -1.23 -6.32 9.15
CA SER A 6 -2.44 -6.89 8.58
C SER A 6 -3.38 -5.80 8.07
N VAL A 7 -4.35 -6.18 7.25
CA VAL A 7 -5.39 -5.23 6.81
C VAL A 7 -6.20 -4.69 8.00
N ASP A 8 -6.34 -5.48 9.06
CA ASP A 8 -7.05 -5.03 10.26
C ASP A 8 -6.25 -3.96 11.00
N GLU A 9 -4.93 -4.11 11.07
CA GLU A 9 -4.04 -3.11 11.69
C GLU A 9 -3.97 -1.81 10.89
N LEU A 10 -4.24 -1.87 9.59
CA LEU A 10 -4.22 -0.70 8.72
C LEU A 10 -5.24 0.35 9.20
N ALA A 11 -6.39 -0.06 9.72
CA ALA A 11 -7.40 0.87 10.22
C ALA A 11 -6.83 1.79 11.30
N ASP A 12 -6.02 1.25 12.21
CA ASP A 12 -5.37 2.04 13.26
C ASP A 12 -4.36 3.03 12.67
N ARG A 13 -3.64 2.62 11.62
CA ARG A 13 -2.67 3.49 10.94
C ARG A 13 -3.36 4.61 10.20
N ILE A 14 -4.51 4.33 9.57
CA ILE A 14 -5.32 5.34 8.89
C ILE A 14 -5.77 6.41 9.88
N ALA A 15 -6.16 6.01 11.09
CA ALA A 15 -6.54 6.94 12.16
C ALA A 15 -5.38 7.85 12.57
N GLN A 16 -4.14 7.48 12.28
CA GLN A 16 -2.94 8.27 12.53
C GLN A 16 -2.48 9.05 11.29
N ASN A 17 -3.37 9.33 10.36
CA ASN A 17 -3.09 10.06 9.12
C ASN A 17 -2.20 9.28 8.14
N ALA A 18 -2.33 7.96 8.12
CA ALA A 18 -1.62 7.13 7.15
C ALA A 18 -2.21 7.29 5.75
N TYR A 19 -1.40 7.03 4.74
CA TYR A 19 -1.86 6.90 3.38
C TYR A 19 -1.45 5.53 2.82
N VAL A 20 -2.10 5.12 1.73
CA VAL A 20 -1.85 3.83 1.10
C VAL A 20 -1.23 4.07 -0.28
N LEU A 21 -0.13 3.37 -0.54
CA LEU A 21 0.55 3.40 -1.83
C LEU A 21 0.31 2.05 -2.53
N ASP A 22 -0.47 2.09 -3.61
CA ASP A 22 -0.70 0.93 -4.46
C ASP A 22 0.39 0.90 -5.54
N VAL A 23 1.18 -0.16 -5.56
CA VAL A 23 2.35 -0.27 -6.47
C VAL A 23 2.10 -1.21 -7.64
N ARG A 24 0.83 -1.59 -7.86
CA ARG A 24 0.45 -2.50 -8.93
C ARG A 24 0.45 -1.80 -10.29
N GLU A 25 0.37 -2.61 -11.35
CA GLU A 25 0.28 -2.10 -12.72
C GLU A 25 -1.09 -1.51 -13.03
N ASP A 26 -1.17 -0.67 -14.06
CA ASP A 26 -2.42 -0.01 -14.44
C ASP A 26 -3.54 -1.01 -14.74
N TRP A 27 -3.23 -2.12 -15.41
CA TRP A 27 -4.25 -3.13 -15.74
C TRP A 27 -4.82 -3.79 -14.47
N GLU A 28 -4.01 -3.92 -13.42
CA GLU A 28 -4.48 -4.46 -12.15
C GLU A 28 -5.45 -3.51 -11.47
N ILE A 29 -5.16 -2.21 -11.52
CA ILE A 29 -6.04 -1.17 -10.96
C ILE A 29 -7.41 -1.22 -11.65
N GLN A 30 -7.42 -1.40 -12.97
CA GLN A 30 -8.67 -1.49 -13.72
C GLN A 30 -9.45 -2.77 -13.41
N THR A 31 -8.76 -3.84 -13.07
CA THR A 31 -9.39 -5.13 -12.73
C THR A 31 -10.01 -5.09 -11.34
N ALA A 32 -9.31 -4.54 -10.36
CA ALA A 32 -9.77 -4.45 -8.98
C ALA A 32 -9.02 -3.35 -8.26
N SER A 33 -9.70 -2.55 -7.47
CA SER A 33 -9.08 -1.45 -6.71
C SER A 33 -9.73 -1.31 -5.35
N VAL A 34 -8.91 -0.89 -4.38
CA VAL A 34 -9.40 -0.46 -3.08
C VAL A 34 -10.12 0.86 -3.25
N LYS A 35 -11.24 1.03 -2.55
CA LYS A 35 -11.98 2.29 -2.55
C LYS A 35 -11.51 3.11 -1.35
N PRO A 36 -10.90 4.29 -1.57
CA PRO A 36 -10.46 5.11 -0.45
C PRO A 36 -11.67 5.64 0.33
N ASP A 37 -11.72 5.31 1.61
CA ASP A 37 -12.77 5.73 2.51
C ASP A 37 -12.11 6.17 3.81
N GLY A 38 -12.00 7.49 4.00
CA GLY A 38 -11.34 8.07 5.15
C GLY A 38 -9.82 8.05 5.09
N PHE A 39 -9.23 7.72 3.95
CA PHE A 39 -7.78 7.75 3.77
C PHE A 39 -7.41 8.14 2.34
N GLU A 40 -6.17 8.57 2.18
CA GLU A 40 -5.61 8.93 0.88
C GLU A 40 -5.01 7.69 0.21
N LEU A 41 -5.34 7.50 -1.07
CA LEU A 41 -4.79 6.39 -1.88
C LEU A 41 -3.99 6.98 -3.02
N LEU A 42 -2.73 6.59 -3.13
CA LEU A 42 -1.85 6.96 -4.23
C LEU A 42 -1.53 5.72 -5.06
N HIS A 43 -1.46 5.87 -6.37
CA HIS A 43 -1.05 4.81 -7.27
C HIS A 43 0.23 5.19 -7.99
N ILE A 44 1.30 4.47 -7.69
CA ILE A 44 2.58 4.59 -8.39
C ILE A 44 3.06 3.17 -8.70
N PRO A 45 3.01 2.74 -9.96
CA PRO A 45 3.50 1.40 -10.32
C PRO A 45 4.95 1.22 -9.87
N MET A 46 5.28 0.03 -9.42
CA MET A 46 6.59 -0.27 -8.85
C MET A 46 7.75 0.19 -9.75
N GLY A 47 7.60 0.03 -11.07
CA GLY A 47 8.63 0.43 -12.03
C GLY A 47 8.85 1.93 -12.15
N GLN A 48 7.94 2.76 -11.62
CA GLN A 48 8.02 4.22 -11.66
C GLN A 48 8.40 4.84 -10.33
N LEU A 49 8.57 4.02 -9.29
CA LEU A 49 8.70 4.52 -7.92
C LEU A 49 9.91 5.43 -7.74
N VAL A 50 11.07 5.03 -8.24
CA VAL A 50 12.32 5.79 -8.06
C VAL A 50 12.19 7.19 -8.66
N GLN A 51 11.57 7.30 -9.83
CA GLN A 51 11.39 8.58 -10.53
C GLN A 51 10.35 9.47 -9.87
N ARG A 52 9.41 8.87 -9.14
CA ARG A 52 8.28 9.58 -8.53
C ARG A 52 8.35 9.65 -7.01
N LEU A 53 9.53 9.38 -6.46
CA LEU A 53 9.71 9.32 -5.00
C LEU A 53 9.33 10.63 -4.31
N SER A 54 9.53 11.77 -4.96
CA SER A 54 9.19 13.08 -4.41
C SER A 54 7.69 13.31 -4.23
N GLU A 55 6.84 12.48 -4.82
CA GLU A 55 5.39 12.55 -4.61
C GLU A 55 4.95 11.98 -3.26
N LEU A 56 5.85 11.31 -2.54
CA LEU A 56 5.56 10.66 -1.28
C LEU A 56 6.03 11.51 -0.10
N ASP A 57 5.30 11.42 1.02
CA ASP A 57 5.63 12.14 2.25
C ASP A 57 6.30 11.17 3.23
N PRO A 58 7.63 11.30 3.48
CA PRO A 58 8.34 10.40 4.37
C PRO A 58 8.00 10.59 5.85
N GLN A 59 7.29 11.65 6.20
CA GLN A 59 6.93 11.96 7.58
C GLN A 59 5.60 11.32 8.01
N ARG A 60 4.77 10.89 7.04
CA ARG A 60 3.48 10.29 7.34
C ARG A 60 3.57 8.78 7.34
N PRO A 61 2.76 8.08 8.17
CA PRO A 61 2.66 6.62 8.08
C PRO A 61 2.16 6.20 6.70
N LEU A 62 2.71 5.10 6.19
CA LEU A 62 2.47 4.66 4.82
C LEU A 62 2.31 3.14 4.79
N GLY A 63 1.22 2.67 4.18
CA GLY A 63 1.02 1.24 3.90
C GLY A 63 1.21 0.96 2.42
N CYS A 64 2.10 0.03 2.07
CA CYS A 64 2.33 -0.37 0.70
C CYS A 64 1.45 -1.57 0.34
N LEU A 65 0.79 -1.49 -0.82
CA LEU A 65 -0.21 -2.44 -1.27
C LEU A 65 0.15 -3.00 -2.64
N CYS A 66 0.06 -4.31 -2.81
CA CYS A 66 0.10 -4.96 -4.12
C CYS A 66 -0.93 -6.09 -4.17
N HIS A 67 -0.76 -7.09 -5.05
CA HIS A 67 -1.74 -8.18 -5.18
C HIS A 67 -1.75 -9.08 -3.93
N HIS A 68 -0.59 -9.63 -3.56
CA HIS A 68 -0.45 -10.58 -2.44
C HIS A 68 0.57 -10.16 -1.39
N GLY A 69 1.28 -9.05 -1.57
CA GLY A 69 2.22 -8.51 -0.59
C GLY A 69 3.70 -8.61 -0.96
N GLY A 70 4.07 -9.32 -2.02
CA GLY A 70 5.48 -9.51 -2.39
C GLY A 70 6.14 -8.27 -3.00
N ARG A 71 5.53 -7.69 -4.02
CA ARG A 71 6.05 -6.46 -4.67
C ARG A 71 6.05 -5.29 -3.70
N SER A 72 4.99 -5.16 -2.92
CA SER A 72 4.87 -4.07 -1.96
C SER A 72 5.87 -4.20 -0.82
N MET A 73 6.26 -5.42 -0.44
CA MET A 73 7.32 -5.60 0.55
C MET A 73 8.66 -5.08 0.03
N GLN A 74 8.98 -5.34 -1.23
CA GLN A 74 10.20 -4.80 -1.85
C GLN A 74 10.19 -3.27 -1.85
N VAL A 75 9.05 -2.67 -2.21
CA VAL A 75 8.90 -1.21 -2.18
C VAL A 75 9.03 -0.68 -0.76
N ALA A 76 8.37 -1.30 0.20
CA ALA A 76 8.43 -0.88 1.60
C ALA A 76 9.85 -0.92 2.13
N ASN A 77 10.61 -1.96 1.82
CA ASN A 77 12.02 -2.07 2.22
C ASN A 77 12.88 -0.97 1.57
N TYR A 78 12.64 -0.69 0.29
CA TYR A 78 13.35 0.39 -0.40
C TYR A 78 13.07 1.75 0.26
N LEU A 79 11.81 2.03 0.55
CA LEU A 79 11.42 3.28 1.20
C LEU A 79 12.02 3.39 2.60
N ALA A 80 11.99 2.30 3.38
CA ALA A 80 12.59 2.28 4.71
C ALA A 80 14.08 2.62 4.66
N SER A 81 14.79 2.18 3.61
CA SER A 81 16.20 2.50 3.40
C SER A 81 16.43 3.92 2.92
N ASN A 82 15.39 4.65 2.54
CA ASN A 82 15.47 6.00 1.98
C ASN A 82 14.76 7.04 2.85
N GLY A 83 14.72 6.85 4.14
CA GLY A 83 14.26 7.85 5.09
C GLY A 83 12.78 7.77 5.47
N PHE A 84 12.03 6.77 4.98
CA PHE A 84 10.65 6.56 5.37
C PHE A 84 10.61 5.71 6.63
N GLN A 85 10.45 6.34 7.80
CA GLN A 85 10.56 5.66 9.09
C GLN A 85 9.28 4.92 9.50
N ARG A 86 8.14 5.26 8.89
CA ARG A 86 6.83 4.75 9.28
C ARG A 86 6.15 4.01 8.13
N VAL A 87 6.94 3.30 7.34
CA VAL A 87 6.43 2.51 6.21
C VAL A 87 6.18 1.07 6.65
N ALA A 88 5.07 0.51 6.18
CA ALA A 88 4.73 -0.88 6.43
C ALA A 88 4.23 -1.53 5.13
N ASN A 89 4.42 -2.84 5.02
CA ASN A 89 3.80 -3.63 3.96
C ASN A 89 2.45 -4.15 4.45
N ILE A 90 1.42 -4.05 3.60
CA ILE A 90 0.10 -4.60 3.92
C ILE A 90 0.11 -6.09 3.58
N ALA A 91 0.11 -6.93 4.59
CA ALA A 91 0.20 -8.39 4.44
C ALA A 91 -0.98 -8.92 3.62
N GLY A 92 -0.68 -9.77 2.65
CA GLY A 92 -1.69 -10.37 1.78
C GLY A 92 -2.24 -9.44 0.71
N GLY A 93 -1.88 -8.16 0.70
CA GLY A 93 -2.24 -7.20 -0.33
C GLY A 93 -3.74 -7.03 -0.53
N ILE A 94 -4.13 -6.66 -1.76
CA ILE A 94 -5.54 -6.46 -2.08
C ILE A 94 -6.36 -7.74 -1.99
N ASN A 95 -5.73 -8.90 -2.15
CA ASN A 95 -6.41 -10.18 -1.97
C ASN A 95 -6.93 -10.32 -0.53
N ALA A 96 -6.08 -10.06 0.47
CA ALA A 96 -6.50 -10.08 1.88
C ALA A 96 -7.50 -8.97 2.17
N TRP A 97 -7.33 -7.80 1.58
CA TRP A 97 -8.27 -6.69 1.72
C TRP A 97 -9.67 -7.09 1.26
N SER A 98 -9.77 -7.74 0.09
CA SER A 98 -11.04 -8.23 -0.43
C SER A 98 -11.67 -9.26 0.51
N MET A 99 -10.88 -10.19 1.02
CA MET A 99 -11.39 -11.27 1.87
C MET A 99 -11.82 -10.80 3.25
N GLN A 100 -11.15 -9.81 3.82
CA GLN A 100 -11.30 -9.45 5.23
C GLN A 100 -12.03 -8.13 5.45
N LEU A 101 -11.93 -7.18 4.52
CA LEU A 101 -12.50 -5.84 4.72
C LEU A 101 -13.59 -5.49 3.72
N ASP A 102 -13.45 -5.84 2.45
CA ASP A 102 -14.40 -5.40 1.42
C ASP A 102 -14.58 -6.49 0.37
N ALA A 103 -15.59 -7.32 0.55
CA ALA A 103 -15.88 -8.44 -0.35
C ALA A 103 -16.37 -7.98 -1.75
N SER A 104 -16.68 -6.69 -1.94
CA SER A 104 -17.06 -6.17 -3.24
C SER A 104 -15.89 -5.99 -4.18
N ILE A 105 -14.65 -6.03 -3.66
CA ILE A 105 -13.44 -5.94 -4.48
C ILE A 105 -13.20 -7.30 -5.15
N PRO A 106 -13.15 -7.36 -6.49
CA PRO A 106 -12.88 -8.63 -7.19
C PRO A 106 -11.51 -9.19 -6.81
N ARG A 107 -11.43 -10.51 -6.69
CA ARG A 107 -10.16 -11.23 -6.55
C ARG A 107 -9.72 -11.70 -7.93
N TYR A 108 -8.46 -11.49 -8.26
CA TYR A 108 -7.94 -11.82 -9.58
C TYR A 108 -6.65 -12.62 -9.52
#